data_dda4e73d65ee4a75a8c5fe9ec3a7068c
#
_entry.id   dda4e73d65ee4a75a8c5fe9ec3a7068c
#
_cell.length_a   1.000
_cell.length_b   1.000
_cell.length_c   1.000
_cell.angle_alpha   90.00
_cell.angle_beta   90.00
_cell.angle_gamma   90.00
#
_symmetry.space_group_name_H-M   'P 1'
#
loop_
_entity.id
_entity.type
_entity.pdbx_description
1 polymer ?
#
loop_
_entity_poly.entity_id
_entity_poly.type
_entity_poly.pdbx_seq_one_letter_code
_entity_poly.pdbx_strand_id
1 'polypeptide(L)'
;FNQVIKSKPWLAEPYFYRAVAKINLDDYKGAEEDCTLCLERNPFLVQAYYARGIARQSQEKFDEAIEDYRKGLEFKAEDRQMLVNMAVANIQKKDFKEAEKVFDELMAAHPKYSMNYLTRGAMYTEKGDTIKALADYDKAISMDPYYAPAYGNRAILHYQMNNMKDALADLNEAIRLNTRESGYYINRGLVRYQLKDLRGAMADYDQVVSMDSHNLIARFN
;
A
#
# COMPACT_ATOMS: atom_id res chain seq x y z
N PHE A 1 -2.27 23.29 -18.95
CA PHE A 1 -1.13 22.61 -19.59
C PHE A 1 -1.26 22.56 -21.12
N ASN A 2 -2.43 22.21 -21.69
CA ASN A 2 -2.64 22.04 -23.13
C ASN A 2 -2.22 23.29 -23.95
N GLN A 3 -2.53 24.50 -23.50
CA GLN A 3 -2.13 25.74 -24.19
C GLN A 3 -0.60 25.88 -24.20
N VAL A 4 0.08 25.61 -23.10
CA VAL A 4 1.55 25.68 -23.02
C VAL A 4 2.19 24.63 -23.92
N ILE A 5 1.69 23.40 -23.91
CA ILE A 5 2.16 22.32 -24.79
C ILE A 5 2.00 22.70 -26.26
N LYS A 6 0.85 23.30 -26.63
CA LYS A 6 0.60 23.75 -28.00
C LYS A 6 1.56 24.88 -28.44
N SER A 7 1.89 25.80 -27.52
CA SER A 7 2.77 26.93 -27.83
C SER A 7 4.27 26.63 -27.72
N LYS A 8 4.62 25.69 -26.82
CA LYS A 8 6.01 25.32 -26.50
C LYS A 8 6.14 23.77 -26.34
N PRO A 9 5.99 23.02 -27.43
CA PRO A 9 5.96 21.53 -27.37
C PRO A 9 7.29 20.88 -27.01
N TRP A 10 8.37 21.63 -26.93
CA TRP A 10 9.70 21.17 -26.55
C TRP A 10 9.96 21.17 -25.06
N LEU A 11 9.11 21.82 -24.25
CA LEU A 11 9.25 21.83 -22.80
C LEU A 11 8.79 20.50 -22.21
N ALA A 12 9.59 19.93 -21.31
CA ALA A 12 9.28 18.64 -20.65
C ALA A 12 8.24 18.80 -19.53
N GLU A 13 8.37 19.82 -18.68
CA GLU A 13 7.61 20.02 -17.47
C GLU A 13 6.08 20.09 -17.70
N PRO A 14 5.55 20.76 -18.74
CA PRO A 14 4.10 20.78 -18.96
C PRO A 14 3.49 19.40 -19.20
N TYR A 15 4.23 18.48 -19.83
CA TYR A 15 3.79 17.09 -20.00
C TYR A 15 3.79 16.36 -18.66
N PHE A 16 4.83 16.51 -17.84
CA PHE A 16 4.89 15.94 -16.51
C PHE A 16 3.71 16.37 -15.63
N TYR A 17 3.45 17.68 -15.54
CA TYR A 17 2.33 18.17 -14.73
C TYR A 17 0.97 17.73 -15.27
N ARG A 18 0.82 17.57 -16.60
CA ARG A 18 -0.40 17.02 -17.18
C ARG A 18 -0.55 15.53 -16.86
N ALA A 19 0.54 14.78 -16.89
CA ALA A 19 0.55 13.38 -16.47
C ALA A 19 0.11 13.21 -15.01
N VAL A 20 0.64 14.03 -14.09
CA VAL A 20 0.23 14.02 -12.67
C VAL A 20 -1.26 14.34 -12.53
N ALA A 21 -1.79 15.31 -13.28
CA ALA A 21 -3.23 15.60 -13.28
C ALA A 21 -4.06 14.42 -13.81
N LYS A 22 -3.58 13.73 -14.84
CA LYS A 22 -4.25 12.56 -15.41
C LYS A 22 -4.23 11.35 -14.43
N ILE A 23 -3.14 11.14 -13.69
CA ILE A 23 -3.09 10.11 -12.63
C ILE A 23 -4.18 10.37 -11.59
N ASN A 24 -4.35 11.63 -11.15
CA ASN A 24 -5.39 12.00 -10.19
C ASN A 24 -6.84 11.87 -10.74
N LEU A 25 -6.99 11.71 -12.04
CA LEU A 25 -8.26 11.47 -12.73
C LEU A 25 -8.38 10.02 -13.22
N ASP A 26 -7.51 9.13 -12.77
CA ASP A 26 -7.42 7.71 -13.16
C ASP A 26 -7.19 7.47 -14.67
N ASP A 27 -6.77 8.52 -15.42
CA ASP A 27 -6.32 8.38 -16.82
C ASP A 27 -4.87 7.92 -16.87
N TYR A 28 -4.63 6.68 -16.45
CA TYR A 28 -3.28 6.10 -16.38
C TYR A 28 -2.61 5.94 -17.75
N LYS A 29 -3.39 5.62 -18.78
CA LYS A 29 -2.87 5.52 -20.15
C LYS A 29 -2.39 6.86 -20.67
N GLY A 30 -3.20 7.90 -20.54
CA GLY A 30 -2.81 9.25 -20.94
C GLY A 30 -1.66 9.81 -20.10
N ALA A 31 -1.56 9.41 -18.83
CA ALA A 31 -0.44 9.78 -17.96
C ALA A 31 0.87 9.12 -18.41
N GLU A 32 0.84 7.84 -18.76
CA GLU A 32 2.00 7.12 -19.33
C GLU A 32 2.51 7.77 -20.61
N GLU A 33 1.60 8.13 -21.53
CA GLU A 33 1.94 8.83 -22.78
C GLU A 33 2.62 10.19 -22.49
N ASP A 34 2.06 10.98 -21.59
CA ASP A 34 2.62 12.28 -21.23
C ASP A 34 3.96 12.17 -20.52
N CYS A 35 4.14 11.21 -19.60
CA CYS A 35 5.44 10.96 -18.98
C CYS A 35 6.48 10.52 -20.00
N THR A 36 6.11 9.72 -20.99
CA THR A 36 7.00 9.29 -22.08
C THR A 36 7.45 10.50 -22.90
N LEU A 37 6.50 11.35 -23.32
CA LEU A 37 6.81 12.59 -24.02
C LEU A 37 7.68 13.56 -23.18
N CYS A 38 7.48 13.57 -21.87
CA CYS A 38 8.32 14.33 -20.94
C CYS A 38 9.75 13.80 -20.94
N LEU A 39 9.95 12.49 -20.77
CA LEU A 39 11.26 11.85 -20.70
C LEU A 39 12.03 11.86 -22.02
N GLU A 40 11.35 11.89 -23.16
CA GLU A 40 11.97 12.12 -24.48
C GLU A 40 12.62 13.50 -24.58
N ARG A 41 12.08 14.51 -23.86
CA ARG A 41 12.57 15.89 -23.84
C ARG A 41 13.58 16.13 -22.73
N ASN A 42 13.37 15.51 -21.59
CA ASN A 42 14.25 15.58 -20.43
C ASN A 42 14.37 14.22 -19.75
N PRO A 43 15.34 13.38 -20.16
CA PRO A 43 15.56 12.05 -19.58
C PRO A 43 16.11 12.09 -18.13
N PHE A 44 16.43 13.27 -17.61
CA PHE A 44 16.92 13.46 -16.25
C PHE A 44 15.82 13.87 -15.25
N LEU A 45 14.56 14.00 -15.69
CA LEU A 45 13.46 14.32 -14.79
C LEU A 45 13.00 13.10 -14.02
N VAL A 46 13.64 12.85 -12.88
CA VAL A 46 13.45 11.67 -12.03
C VAL A 46 11.97 11.45 -11.65
N GLN A 47 11.25 12.54 -11.37
CA GLN A 47 9.83 12.49 -11.01
C GLN A 47 8.95 11.94 -12.16
N ALA A 48 9.38 12.06 -13.42
CA ALA A 48 8.63 11.54 -14.56
C ALA A 48 8.75 10.01 -14.66
N TYR A 49 9.89 9.41 -14.30
CA TYR A 49 10.01 7.95 -14.14
C TYR A 49 9.09 7.43 -13.04
N TYR A 50 9.09 8.10 -11.88
CA TYR A 50 8.21 7.74 -10.78
C TYR A 50 6.73 7.79 -11.18
N ALA A 51 6.29 8.88 -11.81
CA ALA A 51 4.91 9.05 -12.26
C ALA A 51 4.52 8.02 -13.34
N ARG A 52 5.44 7.72 -14.30
CA ARG A 52 5.20 6.72 -15.33
C ARG A 52 5.13 5.32 -14.73
N GLY A 53 5.97 5.00 -13.76
CA GLY A 53 5.93 3.77 -13.01
C GLY A 53 4.58 3.57 -12.31
N ILE A 54 4.06 4.59 -11.63
CA ILE A 54 2.72 4.55 -11.02
C ILE A 54 1.65 4.31 -12.10
N ALA A 55 1.68 5.04 -13.19
CA ALA A 55 0.69 4.90 -14.26
C ALA A 55 0.72 3.49 -14.89
N ARG A 56 1.91 2.91 -15.06
CA ARG A 56 2.10 1.54 -15.57
C ARG A 56 1.66 0.48 -14.56
N GLN A 57 2.01 0.66 -13.29
CA GLN A 57 1.59 -0.25 -12.21
C GLN A 57 0.06 -0.30 -12.10
N SER A 58 -0.62 0.84 -12.19
CA SER A 58 -2.09 0.92 -12.19
C SER A 58 -2.74 0.28 -13.44
N GLN A 59 -1.98 0.07 -14.51
CA GLN A 59 -2.39 -0.68 -15.70
C GLN A 59 -1.93 -2.15 -15.66
N GLU A 60 -1.45 -2.64 -14.51
CA GLU A 60 -0.90 -4.00 -14.32
C GLU A 60 0.35 -4.30 -15.19
N LYS A 61 1.00 -3.26 -15.72
CA LYS A 61 2.27 -3.37 -16.46
C LYS A 61 3.42 -3.37 -15.45
N PHE A 62 3.53 -4.43 -14.66
CA PHE A 62 4.42 -4.46 -13.50
C PHE A 62 5.90 -4.43 -13.88
N ASP A 63 6.30 -5.14 -14.95
CA ASP A 63 7.69 -5.18 -15.39
C ASP A 63 8.18 -3.81 -15.85
N GLU A 64 7.37 -3.12 -16.65
CA GLU A 64 7.69 -1.78 -17.13
C GLU A 64 7.67 -0.73 -16.01
N ALA A 65 6.79 -0.91 -15.01
CA ALA A 65 6.77 -0.06 -13.81
C ALA A 65 8.05 -0.23 -12.99
N ILE A 66 8.49 -1.48 -12.77
CA ILE A 66 9.74 -1.82 -12.06
C ILE A 66 10.94 -1.23 -12.80
N GLU A 67 10.97 -1.30 -14.13
CA GLU A 67 12.03 -0.69 -14.94
C GLU A 67 12.08 0.84 -14.73
N ASP A 68 10.93 1.51 -14.73
CA ASP A 68 10.85 2.95 -14.48
C ASP A 68 11.34 3.32 -13.07
N TYR A 69 10.92 2.58 -12.04
CA TYR A 69 11.42 2.83 -10.68
C TYR A 69 12.92 2.59 -10.59
N ARG A 70 13.44 1.55 -11.23
CA ARG A 70 14.89 1.26 -11.27
C ARG A 70 15.66 2.38 -11.97
N LYS A 71 15.13 2.90 -13.09
CA LYS A 71 15.70 4.07 -13.78
C LYS A 71 15.71 5.32 -12.92
N GLY A 72 14.63 5.59 -12.20
CA GLY A 72 14.58 6.70 -11.24
C GLY A 72 15.63 6.55 -10.13
N LEU A 73 15.83 5.32 -9.62
CA LEU A 73 16.82 5.02 -8.58
C LEU A 73 18.26 5.13 -9.07
N GLU A 74 18.57 5.02 -10.38
CA GLU A 74 19.89 5.35 -10.92
C GLU A 74 20.29 6.80 -10.64
N PHE A 75 19.33 7.72 -10.60
CA PHE A 75 19.55 9.13 -10.29
C PHE A 75 19.40 9.46 -8.80
N LYS A 76 18.59 8.70 -8.08
CA LYS A 76 18.30 8.90 -6.66
C LYS A 76 18.18 7.56 -5.95
N ALA A 77 19.33 6.95 -5.68
CA ALA A 77 19.48 5.56 -5.22
C ALA A 77 18.66 5.20 -3.97
N GLU A 78 18.46 6.17 -3.05
CA GLU A 78 17.76 5.94 -1.79
C GLU A 78 16.36 6.58 -1.78
N ASP A 79 15.71 6.76 -2.95
CA ASP A 79 14.34 7.26 -2.95
C ASP A 79 13.37 6.23 -2.37
N ARG A 80 12.91 6.50 -1.15
CA ARG A 80 12.03 5.60 -0.40
C ARG A 80 10.73 5.28 -1.15
N GLN A 81 10.14 6.28 -1.81
CA GLN A 81 8.88 6.08 -2.55
C GLN A 81 9.06 5.10 -3.71
N MET A 82 10.15 5.25 -4.47
CA MET A 82 10.45 4.36 -5.59
C MET A 82 10.75 2.93 -5.11
N LEU A 83 11.54 2.78 -4.04
CA LEU A 83 11.82 1.47 -3.44
C LEU A 83 10.54 0.79 -2.95
N VAL A 84 9.66 1.52 -2.24
CA VAL A 84 8.38 0.98 -1.77
C VAL A 84 7.51 0.54 -2.95
N ASN A 85 7.34 1.39 -3.98
CA ASN A 85 6.48 1.04 -5.12
C ASN A 85 7.08 -0.10 -5.95
N MET A 86 8.41 -0.16 -6.09
CA MET A 86 9.09 -1.28 -6.74
C MET A 86 8.88 -2.60 -5.97
N ALA A 87 8.94 -2.57 -4.64
CA ALA A 87 8.62 -3.75 -3.82
C ALA A 87 7.16 -4.17 -3.99
N VAL A 88 6.22 -3.22 -3.95
CA VAL A 88 4.78 -3.48 -4.15
C VAL A 88 4.50 -4.02 -5.55
N ALA A 89 5.12 -3.49 -6.60
CA ALA A 89 4.97 -4.01 -7.97
C ALA A 89 5.46 -5.47 -8.07
N ASN A 90 6.58 -5.82 -7.43
CA ASN A 90 7.05 -7.21 -7.35
C ASN A 90 6.08 -8.12 -6.58
N ILE A 91 5.45 -7.64 -5.50
CA ILE A 91 4.42 -8.39 -4.77
C ILE A 91 3.21 -8.64 -5.67
N GLN A 92 2.71 -7.62 -6.36
CA GLN A 92 1.58 -7.74 -7.29
C GLN A 92 1.85 -8.73 -8.43
N LYS A 93 3.10 -8.78 -8.89
CA LYS A 93 3.59 -9.77 -9.86
C LYS A 93 3.78 -11.17 -9.26
N LYS A 94 3.68 -11.32 -7.92
CA LYS A 94 3.99 -12.54 -7.16
C LYS A 94 5.48 -12.92 -7.17
N ASP A 95 6.36 -12.00 -7.53
CA ASP A 95 7.81 -12.21 -7.43
C ASP A 95 8.30 -11.81 -6.02
N PHE A 96 7.94 -12.65 -5.05
CA PHE A 96 8.30 -12.42 -3.64
C PHE A 96 9.81 -12.42 -3.40
N LYS A 97 10.60 -13.10 -4.25
CA LYS A 97 12.05 -13.14 -4.12
C LYS A 97 12.68 -11.78 -4.45
N GLU A 98 12.26 -11.16 -5.54
CA GLU A 98 12.71 -9.81 -5.88
C GLU A 98 12.14 -8.77 -4.92
N ALA A 99 10.89 -8.93 -4.46
CA ALA A 99 10.31 -8.07 -3.43
C ALA A 99 11.14 -8.08 -2.14
N GLU A 100 11.57 -9.26 -1.65
CA GLU A 100 12.45 -9.39 -0.47
C GLU A 100 13.75 -8.59 -0.64
N LYS A 101 14.42 -8.69 -1.79
CA LYS A 101 15.66 -7.93 -2.06
C LYS A 101 15.44 -6.42 -2.00
N VAL A 102 14.35 -5.95 -2.62
CA VAL A 102 14.01 -4.52 -2.59
C VAL A 102 13.70 -4.05 -1.17
N PHE A 103 13.04 -4.88 -0.36
CA PHE A 103 12.82 -4.55 1.07
C PHE A 103 14.13 -4.52 1.85
N ASP A 104 15.10 -5.38 1.55
CA ASP A 104 16.42 -5.34 2.20
C ASP A 104 17.15 -4.02 1.88
N GLU A 105 17.12 -3.57 0.62
CA GLU A 105 17.62 -2.26 0.21
C GLU A 105 16.86 -1.12 0.90
N LEU A 106 15.53 -1.17 0.89
CA LEU A 106 14.67 -0.17 1.53
C LEU A 106 14.95 -0.04 3.04
N MET A 107 15.14 -1.16 3.73
CA MET A 107 15.39 -1.17 5.17
C MET A 107 16.82 -0.76 5.52
N ALA A 108 17.79 -1.05 4.65
CA ALA A 108 19.16 -0.56 4.80
C ALA A 108 19.23 0.97 4.68
N ALA A 109 18.54 1.53 3.67
CA ALA A 109 18.48 2.98 3.44
C ALA A 109 17.57 3.72 4.44
N HIS A 110 16.46 3.09 4.84
CA HIS A 110 15.40 3.72 5.64
C HIS A 110 14.95 2.87 6.83
N PRO A 111 15.84 2.56 7.80
CA PRO A 111 15.54 1.61 8.90
C PRO A 111 14.50 2.08 9.90
N LYS A 112 14.17 3.38 9.93
CA LYS A 112 13.33 4.01 10.97
C LYS A 112 11.85 4.15 10.59
N TYR A 113 11.42 3.58 9.47
CA TYR A 113 10.02 3.68 9.04
C TYR A 113 9.25 2.41 9.37
N SER A 114 8.34 2.46 10.34
CA SER A 114 7.48 1.34 10.74
C SER A 114 6.64 0.79 9.57
N MET A 115 6.23 1.67 8.65
CA MET A 115 5.50 1.28 7.43
C MET A 115 6.27 0.29 6.56
N ASN A 116 7.62 0.34 6.50
CA ASN A 116 8.40 -0.59 5.71
C ASN A 116 8.23 -2.03 6.23
N TYR A 117 8.26 -2.19 7.56
CA TYR A 117 8.02 -3.48 8.22
C TYR A 117 6.58 -3.93 8.04
N LEU A 118 5.60 -3.01 8.16
CA LEU A 118 4.19 -3.34 7.88
C LEU A 118 4.02 -3.91 6.47
N THR A 119 4.57 -3.24 5.45
CA THR A 119 4.41 -3.64 4.04
C THR A 119 5.11 -4.97 3.77
N ARG A 120 6.31 -5.20 4.33
CA ARG A 120 7.00 -6.48 4.21
C ARG A 120 6.27 -7.60 4.96
N GLY A 121 5.73 -7.31 6.13
CA GLY A 121 4.89 -8.25 6.88
C GLY A 121 3.66 -8.68 6.08
N ALA A 122 2.99 -7.74 5.41
CA ALA A 122 1.86 -8.04 4.51
C ALA A 122 2.29 -8.93 3.33
N MET A 123 3.45 -8.68 2.73
CA MET A 123 4.04 -9.56 1.72
C MET A 123 4.28 -10.98 2.26
N TYR A 124 4.85 -11.11 3.46
CA TYR A 124 5.05 -12.42 4.07
C TYR A 124 3.75 -13.14 4.40
N THR A 125 2.71 -12.39 4.81
CA THR A 125 1.36 -12.95 5.00
C THR A 125 0.83 -13.54 3.68
N GLU A 126 0.97 -12.80 2.57
CA GLU A 126 0.53 -13.25 1.25
C GLU A 126 1.35 -14.45 0.74
N LYS A 127 2.65 -14.48 1.06
CA LYS A 127 3.55 -15.60 0.77
C LYS A 127 3.26 -16.85 1.62
N GLY A 128 2.53 -16.68 2.75
CA GLY A 128 2.26 -17.74 3.73
C GLY A 128 3.38 -17.95 4.76
N ASP A 129 4.37 -17.06 4.83
CA ASP A 129 5.44 -17.10 5.83
C ASP A 129 4.98 -16.36 7.11
N THR A 130 4.16 -17.05 7.89
CA THR A 130 3.54 -16.47 9.09
C THR A 130 4.55 -16.04 10.15
N ILE A 131 5.69 -16.75 10.25
CA ILE A 131 6.73 -16.44 11.25
C ILE A 131 7.37 -15.10 10.94
N LYS A 132 7.78 -14.88 9.68
CA LYS A 132 8.37 -13.60 9.26
C LYS A 132 7.34 -12.47 9.29
N ALA A 133 6.09 -12.74 8.92
CA ALA A 133 5.01 -11.78 8.98
C ALA A 133 4.78 -11.25 10.41
N LEU A 134 4.67 -12.15 11.40
CA LEU A 134 4.53 -11.77 12.81
C LEU A 134 5.72 -10.93 13.29
N ALA A 135 6.96 -11.37 12.98
CA ALA A 135 8.16 -10.65 13.38
C ALA A 135 8.20 -9.21 12.82
N ASP A 136 7.74 -9.02 11.60
CA ASP A 136 7.67 -7.69 10.97
C ASP A 136 6.55 -6.83 11.56
N TYR A 137 5.37 -7.37 11.83
CA TYR A 137 4.30 -6.63 12.51
C TYR A 137 4.70 -6.25 13.93
N ASP A 138 5.33 -7.15 14.68
CA ASP A 138 5.86 -6.86 16.02
C ASP A 138 6.92 -5.75 15.97
N LYS A 139 7.78 -5.78 14.96
CA LYS A 139 8.78 -4.73 14.75
C LYS A 139 8.13 -3.39 14.43
N ALA A 140 7.13 -3.36 13.55
CA ALA A 140 6.38 -2.14 13.22
C ALA A 140 5.73 -1.53 14.48
N ILE A 141 5.08 -2.35 15.31
CA ILE A 141 4.45 -1.95 16.57
C ILE A 141 5.50 -1.46 17.59
N SER A 142 6.64 -2.15 17.71
CA SER A 142 7.70 -1.75 18.63
C SER A 142 8.31 -0.39 18.26
N MET A 143 8.31 -0.03 16.98
CA MET A 143 8.81 1.24 16.47
C MET A 143 7.79 2.38 16.59
N ASP A 144 6.53 2.05 16.39
CA ASP A 144 5.41 2.98 16.53
C ASP A 144 4.22 2.29 17.20
N PRO A 145 4.11 2.37 18.54
CA PRO A 145 3.02 1.77 19.28
C PRO A 145 1.63 2.38 19.00
N TYR A 146 1.57 3.49 18.27
CA TYR A 146 0.32 4.14 17.86
C TYR A 146 -0.07 3.82 16.41
N TYR A 147 0.66 2.93 15.73
CA TYR A 147 0.42 2.60 14.34
C TYR A 147 -0.69 1.55 14.19
N ALA A 148 -1.95 2.01 14.20
CA ALA A 148 -3.15 1.17 14.13
C ALA A 148 -3.12 0.11 13.00
N PRO A 149 -2.63 0.38 11.77
CA PRO A 149 -2.58 -0.62 10.71
C PRO A 149 -1.74 -1.86 11.06
N ALA A 150 -0.69 -1.72 11.87
CA ALA A 150 0.15 -2.86 12.24
C ALA A 150 -0.59 -3.84 13.15
N TYR A 151 -1.37 -3.33 14.11
CA TYR A 151 -2.26 -4.16 14.93
C TYR A 151 -3.35 -4.81 14.06
N GLY A 152 -3.99 -4.05 13.16
CA GLY A 152 -5.03 -4.57 12.28
C GLY A 152 -4.54 -5.75 11.42
N ASN A 153 -3.37 -5.62 10.80
CA ASN A 153 -2.79 -6.67 9.98
C ASN A 153 -2.32 -7.88 10.81
N ARG A 154 -1.72 -7.65 11.99
CA ARG A 154 -1.33 -8.74 12.89
C ARG A 154 -2.55 -9.50 13.40
N ALA A 155 -3.65 -8.81 13.66
CA ALA A 155 -4.91 -9.44 14.06
C ALA A 155 -5.48 -10.35 12.98
N ILE A 156 -5.43 -9.94 11.70
CA ILE A 156 -5.86 -10.78 10.58
C ILE A 156 -5.00 -12.05 10.52
N LEU A 157 -3.70 -11.93 10.69
CA LEU A 157 -2.80 -13.07 10.72
C LEU A 157 -3.08 -13.99 11.92
N HIS A 158 -3.31 -13.45 13.12
CA HIS A 158 -3.73 -14.24 14.28
C HIS A 158 -5.07 -14.96 14.04
N TYR A 159 -6.04 -14.31 13.40
CA TYR A 159 -7.30 -14.94 13.00
C TYR A 159 -7.07 -16.12 12.06
N GLN A 160 -6.24 -15.98 11.03
CA GLN A 160 -5.89 -17.05 10.10
C GLN A 160 -5.20 -18.24 10.80
N MET A 161 -4.41 -17.95 11.83
CA MET A 161 -3.76 -18.94 12.68
C MET A 161 -4.68 -19.55 13.76
N ASN A 162 -5.96 -19.19 13.78
CA ASN A 162 -6.94 -19.57 14.81
C ASN A 162 -6.59 -19.04 16.23
N ASN A 163 -5.76 -18.04 16.35
CA ASN A 163 -5.40 -17.38 17.61
C ASN A 163 -6.40 -16.26 17.95
N MET A 164 -7.67 -16.63 18.21
CA MET A 164 -8.79 -15.68 18.34
C MET A 164 -8.62 -14.67 19.48
N LYS A 165 -7.93 -15.04 20.57
CA LYS A 165 -7.70 -14.13 21.71
C LYS A 165 -6.75 -13.01 21.33
N ASP A 166 -5.65 -13.32 20.64
CA ASP A 166 -4.65 -12.35 20.21
C ASP A 166 -5.22 -11.46 19.10
N ALA A 167 -5.98 -12.05 18.16
CA ALA A 167 -6.71 -11.30 17.14
C ALA A 167 -7.66 -10.25 17.76
N LEU A 168 -8.43 -10.66 18.80
CA LEU A 168 -9.34 -9.75 19.49
C LEU A 168 -8.62 -8.62 20.23
N ALA A 169 -7.50 -8.94 20.88
CA ALA A 169 -6.68 -7.96 21.59
C ALA A 169 -6.12 -6.91 20.62
N ASP A 170 -5.55 -7.34 19.50
CA ASP A 170 -5.01 -6.46 18.46
C ASP A 170 -6.08 -5.58 17.81
N LEU A 171 -7.26 -6.14 17.50
CA LEU A 171 -8.37 -5.36 16.94
C LEU A 171 -8.92 -4.32 17.92
N ASN A 172 -8.97 -4.64 19.21
CA ASN A 172 -9.33 -3.65 20.22
C ASN A 172 -8.36 -2.49 20.24
N GLU A 173 -7.06 -2.77 20.13
CA GLU A 173 -6.04 -1.74 20.09
C GLU A 173 -6.09 -0.94 18.77
N ALA A 174 -6.25 -1.58 17.63
CA ALA A 174 -6.42 -0.92 16.35
C ALA A 174 -7.61 0.06 16.34
N ILE A 175 -8.76 -0.36 16.91
CA ILE A 175 -9.95 0.48 17.05
C ILE A 175 -9.72 1.63 18.03
N ARG A 176 -9.04 1.38 19.16
CA ARG A 176 -8.69 2.42 20.11
C ARG A 176 -7.87 3.54 19.46
N LEU A 177 -6.94 3.16 18.58
CA LEU A 177 -6.04 4.09 17.88
C LEU A 177 -6.72 4.77 16.68
N ASN A 178 -7.61 4.08 15.98
CA ASN A 178 -8.35 4.63 14.84
C ASN A 178 -9.80 4.13 14.83
N THR A 179 -10.70 4.91 15.39
CA THR A 179 -12.13 4.59 15.52
C THR A 179 -12.93 4.76 14.22
N ARG A 180 -12.31 5.29 13.14
CA ARG A 180 -13.00 5.57 11.88
C ARG A 180 -12.75 4.50 10.81
N GLU A 181 -11.89 3.54 11.07
CA GLU A 181 -11.59 2.47 10.13
C GLU A 181 -12.59 1.31 10.30
N SER A 182 -13.55 1.25 9.41
CA SER A 182 -14.63 0.24 9.45
C SER A 182 -14.12 -1.20 9.35
N GLY A 183 -13.01 -1.43 8.66
CA GLY A 183 -12.38 -2.73 8.51
C GLY A 183 -12.01 -3.39 9.85
N TYR A 184 -11.61 -2.60 10.85
CA TYR A 184 -11.29 -3.15 12.17
C TYR A 184 -12.53 -3.68 12.89
N TYR A 185 -13.67 -3.00 12.78
CA TYR A 185 -14.92 -3.46 13.36
C TYR A 185 -15.44 -4.71 12.66
N ILE A 186 -15.35 -4.77 11.32
CA ILE A 186 -15.74 -5.96 10.55
C ILE A 186 -14.91 -7.16 11.02
N ASN A 187 -13.60 -7.02 11.09
CA ASN A 187 -12.70 -8.09 11.50
C ASN A 187 -12.94 -8.48 12.96
N ARG A 188 -13.21 -7.52 13.88
CA ARG A 188 -13.53 -7.84 15.27
C ARG A 188 -14.87 -8.54 15.40
N GLY A 189 -15.86 -8.15 14.61
CA GLY A 189 -17.14 -8.84 14.54
C GLY A 189 -16.98 -10.30 14.09
N LEU A 190 -16.16 -10.57 13.08
CA LEU A 190 -15.84 -11.95 12.65
C LEU A 190 -15.16 -12.75 13.76
N VAL A 191 -14.17 -12.19 14.44
CA VAL A 191 -13.49 -12.84 15.59
C VAL A 191 -14.47 -13.12 16.71
N ARG A 192 -15.33 -12.17 17.08
CA ARG A 192 -16.36 -12.33 18.13
C ARG A 192 -17.38 -13.41 17.75
N TYR A 193 -17.81 -13.43 16.50
CA TYR A 193 -18.70 -14.47 16.00
C TYR A 193 -18.09 -15.86 16.16
N GLN A 194 -16.82 -16.07 15.83
CA GLN A 194 -16.11 -17.33 16.03
C GLN A 194 -16.01 -17.69 17.52
N LEU A 195 -15.86 -16.73 18.38
CA LEU A 195 -15.83 -16.88 19.83
C LEU A 195 -17.24 -17.07 20.45
N LYS A 196 -18.31 -17.09 19.63
CA LYS A 196 -19.72 -17.17 20.04
C LYS A 196 -20.22 -15.95 20.83
N ASP A 197 -19.51 -14.83 20.80
CA ASP A 197 -19.98 -13.55 21.28
C ASP A 197 -20.85 -12.87 20.19
N LEU A 198 -22.05 -13.41 19.98
CA LEU A 198 -22.97 -12.93 18.95
C LEU A 198 -23.43 -11.48 19.19
N ARG A 199 -23.62 -11.10 20.49
CA ARG A 199 -24.00 -9.73 20.84
C ARG A 199 -22.91 -8.72 20.51
N GLY A 200 -21.66 -9.04 20.83
CA GLY A 200 -20.52 -8.21 20.49
C GLY A 200 -20.28 -8.10 18.98
N ALA A 201 -20.48 -9.22 18.25
CA ALA A 201 -20.38 -9.22 16.79
C ALA A 201 -21.44 -8.31 16.15
N MET A 202 -22.72 -8.42 16.57
CA MET A 202 -23.80 -7.54 16.10
C MET A 202 -23.48 -6.06 16.37
N ALA A 203 -23.01 -5.74 17.58
CA ALA A 203 -22.67 -4.35 17.91
C ALA A 203 -21.55 -3.79 17.00
N ASP A 204 -20.56 -4.59 16.63
CA ASP A 204 -19.51 -4.19 15.69
C ASP A 204 -20.06 -3.96 14.28
N TYR A 205 -20.94 -4.83 13.78
CA TYR A 205 -21.56 -4.66 12.46
C TYR A 205 -22.53 -3.48 12.43
N ASP A 206 -23.30 -3.24 13.50
CA ASP A 206 -24.15 -2.06 13.63
C ASP A 206 -23.32 -0.76 13.59
N GLN A 207 -22.13 -0.77 14.22
CA GLN A 207 -21.21 0.35 14.14
C GLN A 207 -20.75 0.62 12.71
N VAL A 208 -20.41 -0.41 11.94
CA VAL A 208 -20.03 -0.26 10.52
C VAL A 208 -21.18 0.28 9.68
N VAL A 209 -22.39 -0.25 9.88
CA VAL A 209 -23.60 0.26 9.18
C VAL A 209 -23.87 1.74 9.52
N SER A 210 -23.58 2.15 10.75
CA SER A 210 -23.70 3.56 11.15
C SER A 210 -22.67 4.47 10.49
N MET A 211 -21.47 3.95 10.21
CA MET A 211 -20.40 4.69 9.51
C MET A 211 -20.63 4.77 8.02
N ASP A 212 -21.16 3.71 7.42
CA ASP A 212 -21.50 3.61 6.01
C ASP A 212 -22.76 2.76 5.83
N SER A 213 -23.89 3.44 5.62
CA SER A 213 -25.19 2.78 5.44
C SER A 213 -25.27 1.88 4.19
N HIS A 214 -24.32 1.97 3.26
CA HIS A 214 -24.22 1.16 2.04
C HIS A 214 -23.28 -0.03 2.19
N ASN A 215 -22.64 -0.21 3.35
CA ASN A 215 -21.71 -1.32 3.57
C ASN A 215 -22.46 -2.67 3.62
N LEU A 216 -22.47 -3.37 2.50
CA LEU A 216 -23.17 -4.64 2.33
C LEU A 216 -22.62 -5.76 3.23
N ILE A 217 -21.29 -5.77 3.48
CA ILE A 217 -20.64 -6.80 4.30
C ILE A 217 -21.19 -6.78 5.73
N ALA A 218 -21.36 -5.59 6.33
CA ALA A 218 -21.86 -5.46 7.68
C ALA A 218 -23.36 -5.81 7.80
N ARG A 219 -24.12 -5.72 6.70
CA ARG A 219 -25.56 -6.05 6.69
C ARG A 219 -25.86 -7.54 6.57
N PHE A 220 -24.93 -8.32 6.00
CA PHE A 220 -25.13 -9.75 5.73
C PHE A 220 -24.38 -10.68 6.70
N ASN A 221 -23.53 -10.16 7.57
CA ASN A 221 -22.88 -10.91 8.64
C ASN A 221 -23.63 -10.78 9.97
#